data_d5d7854eb588f820ed77c240f86359ff
#
_entry.id   d5d7854eb588f820ed77c240f86359ff
#
_cell.length_a   1.000
_cell.length_b   1.000
_cell.length_c   1.000
_cell.angle_alpha   90.00
_cell.angle_beta   90.00
_cell.angle_gamma   90.00
#
_symmetry.space_group_name_H-M   'P 1'
#
loop_
_entity.id
_entity.type
_entity.pdbx_description
1 polymer ?
#
loop_
_entity_poly.entity_id
_entity_poly.type
_entity_poly.pdbx_seq_one_letter_code
_entity_poly.pdbx_strand_id
1 'polypeptide(L)'
;PSGIGLEACGVIEEVGSDVSLFKVGDRVTHASMPIGAYAEKQIMPEDKLVPVPDGVSSEVASCVTLKGITAEYLLHRAYTLKKGDKVLYHAAAGGLGQILCPWANAIGAEVIGTVGSKEKEEIAKKNGCHHVINYTEKNFVEEVENIVGKNGIDVVYDGVGAKTFEGSIEVLKIRGMMVAFGNASGYVDTIDVKKHINAKGLFFTRPSIAHYTVKRKELEESAKKVFNALLAGKFKIEISKKYNLEDARKAHEDLEGRKLTGPAVILP
;
A
#
# COMPACT_ATOMS: atom_id res chain seq x y z
N PRO A 1 25.12 10.13 -10.50
CA PRO A 1 24.59 8.77 -10.71
C PRO A 1 24.10 8.22 -9.37
N SER A 2 22.95 7.55 -9.36
CA SER A 2 22.42 6.85 -8.18
C SER A 2 21.87 5.51 -8.65
N GLY A 3 21.77 4.53 -7.75
CA GLY A 3 20.97 3.32 -7.98
C GLY A 3 19.50 3.65 -8.09
N ILE A 4 18.69 2.71 -8.56
CA ILE A 4 17.23 2.75 -8.59
C ILE A 4 16.66 1.50 -7.94
N GLY A 5 15.38 1.56 -7.53
CA GLY A 5 14.72 0.49 -6.79
C GLY A 5 14.84 0.64 -5.27
N LEU A 6 13.74 0.39 -4.58
CA LEU A 6 13.60 0.56 -3.12
C LEU A 6 13.22 -0.74 -2.42
N GLU A 7 12.78 -1.75 -3.14
CA GLU A 7 12.25 -3.00 -2.63
C GLU A 7 12.93 -4.18 -3.33
N ALA A 8 13.44 -5.13 -2.57
CA ALA A 8 14.03 -6.35 -3.11
C ALA A 8 13.92 -7.52 -2.13
N CYS A 9 14.08 -8.72 -2.68
CA CYS A 9 14.28 -9.95 -1.92
C CYS A 9 15.49 -10.68 -2.50
N GLY A 10 16.33 -11.22 -1.62
CA GLY A 10 17.55 -11.93 -2.03
C GLY A 10 18.05 -12.89 -0.94
N VAL A 11 19.19 -13.51 -1.22
CA VAL A 11 19.91 -14.36 -0.28
C VAL A 11 21.20 -13.66 0.11
N ILE A 12 21.54 -13.68 1.39
CA ILE A 12 22.79 -13.08 1.90
C ILE A 12 23.97 -13.91 1.42
N GLU A 13 24.88 -13.29 0.68
CA GLU A 13 26.12 -13.91 0.20
C GLU A 13 27.31 -13.62 1.12
N GLU A 14 27.36 -12.42 1.69
CA GLU A 14 28.44 -11.98 2.58
C GLU A 14 27.86 -11.15 3.72
N VAL A 15 28.53 -11.13 4.86
CA VAL A 15 28.23 -10.30 6.03
C VAL A 15 29.46 -9.57 6.52
N GLY A 16 29.32 -8.33 6.96
CA GLY A 16 30.37 -7.58 7.62
C GLY A 16 30.68 -8.14 9.03
N SER A 17 31.84 -7.78 9.57
CA SER A 17 32.30 -8.26 10.89
C SER A 17 31.36 -7.96 12.05
N ASP A 18 30.61 -6.88 11.94
CA ASP A 18 29.73 -6.37 13.01
C ASP A 18 28.26 -6.82 12.85
N VAL A 19 27.95 -7.58 11.80
CA VAL A 19 26.60 -8.13 11.56
C VAL A 19 26.29 -9.23 12.55
N SER A 20 25.17 -9.13 13.20
CA SER A 20 24.73 -10.05 14.25
C SER A 20 23.33 -10.65 14.04
N LEU A 21 22.51 -10.02 13.20
CA LEU A 21 21.10 -10.40 12.99
C LEU A 21 20.93 -11.47 11.92
N PHE A 22 21.88 -11.61 11.02
CA PHE A 22 21.81 -12.48 9.86
C PHE A 22 23.11 -13.21 9.58
N LYS A 23 23.05 -14.27 8.82
CA LYS A 23 24.18 -15.06 8.32
C LYS A 23 24.08 -15.33 6.83
N VAL A 24 25.19 -15.74 6.23
CA VAL A 24 25.23 -16.20 4.84
C VAL A 24 24.23 -17.33 4.64
N GLY A 25 23.46 -17.24 3.54
CA GLY A 25 22.40 -18.17 3.19
C GLY A 25 21.00 -17.77 3.68
N ASP A 26 20.88 -16.79 4.57
CA ASP A 26 19.57 -16.30 5.00
C ASP A 26 18.85 -15.60 3.85
N ARG A 27 17.55 -15.89 3.69
CA ARG A 27 16.70 -15.24 2.70
C ARG A 27 16.00 -14.05 3.34
N VAL A 28 16.23 -12.85 2.78
CA VAL A 28 15.79 -11.58 3.34
C VAL A 28 15.12 -10.70 2.29
N THR A 29 14.32 -9.75 2.76
CA THR A 29 13.71 -8.71 1.94
C THR A 29 13.85 -7.35 2.63
N HIS A 30 13.72 -6.29 1.85
CA HIS A 30 13.68 -4.91 2.36
C HIS A 30 12.76 -4.03 1.52
N ALA A 31 12.36 -2.91 2.09
CA ALA A 31 11.57 -1.86 1.44
C ALA A 31 12.01 -0.48 1.96
N SER A 32 13.32 -0.20 1.90
CA SER A 32 13.90 1.00 2.51
C SER A 32 15.21 1.44 1.84
N MET A 33 15.71 2.60 2.26
CA MET A 33 17.04 3.11 1.88
C MET A 33 18.16 2.22 2.41
N PRO A 34 19.31 2.14 1.72
CA PRO A 34 19.62 2.87 0.48
C PRO A 34 18.90 2.28 -0.74
N ILE A 35 18.62 3.14 -1.74
CA ILE A 35 18.12 2.69 -3.06
C ILE A 35 19.21 1.91 -3.80
N GLY A 36 18.79 1.08 -4.78
CA GLY A 36 19.72 0.29 -5.59
C GLY A 36 19.28 -1.16 -5.75
N ALA A 37 17.97 -1.43 -5.54
CA ALA A 37 17.41 -2.77 -5.63
C ALA A 37 17.39 -3.36 -7.06
N TYR A 38 17.61 -2.54 -8.09
CA TYR A 38 17.77 -3.04 -9.47
C TYR A 38 19.23 -3.43 -9.70
N ALA A 39 19.64 -4.53 -9.12
CA ALA A 39 21.00 -5.02 -9.16
C ALA A 39 21.04 -6.53 -8.89
N GLU A 40 22.07 -7.21 -9.39
CA GLU A 40 22.37 -8.60 -9.02
C GLU A 40 22.74 -8.72 -7.54
N LYS A 41 23.43 -7.68 -7.00
CA LYS A 41 23.86 -7.63 -5.62
C LYS A 41 23.70 -6.21 -5.05
N GLN A 42 23.32 -6.14 -3.80
CA GLN A 42 23.13 -4.88 -3.08
C GLN A 42 23.72 -4.99 -1.66
N ILE A 43 24.37 -3.93 -1.22
CA ILE A 43 24.79 -3.79 0.19
C ILE A 43 23.68 -3.10 0.95
N MET A 44 23.22 -3.73 2.05
CA MET A 44 22.16 -3.22 2.89
C MET A 44 22.54 -3.28 4.37
N PRO A 45 22.21 -2.24 5.16
CA PRO A 45 22.32 -2.31 6.61
C PRO A 45 21.41 -3.43 7.17
N GLU A 46 21.92 -4.22 8.13
CA GLU A 46 21.17 -5.34 8.70
C GLU A 46 19.86 -4.91 9.37
N ASP A 47 19.80 -3.69 9.93
CA ASP A 47 18.61 -3.16 10.59
C ASP A 47 17.46 -2.85 9.62
N LYS A 48 17.69 -2.86 8.31
CA LYS A 48 16.69 -2.64 7.24
C LYS A 48 16.16 -3.94 6.62
N LEU A 49 16.80 -5.06 6.92
CA LEU A 49 16.41 -6.36 6.37
C LEU A 49 15.40 -7.07 7.27
N VAL A 50 14.48 -7.80 6.68
CA VAL A 50 13.57 -8.70 7.40
C VAL A 50 13.65 -10.11 6.81
N PRO A 51 13.57 -11.18 7.63
CA PRO A 51 13.61 -12.54 7.11
C PRO A 51 12.32 -12.86 6.32
N VAL A 52 12.48 -13.62 5.26
CA VAL A 52 11.35 -14.15 4.48
C VAL A 52 10.98 -15.52 5.02
N PRO A 53 9.76 -15.73 5.49
CA PRO A 53 9.35 -17.01 6.05
C PRO A 53 9.22 -18.09 4.98
N ASP A 54 9.24 -19.35 5.42
CA ASP A 54 8.90 -20.49 4.58
C ASP A 54 7.47 -20.35 4.03
N GLY A 55 7.26 -20.86 2.81
CA GLY A 55 5.96 -20.74 2.13
C GLY A 55 5.77 -19.44 1.34
N VAL A 56 6.67 -18.45 1.48
CA VAL A 56 6.67 -17.23 0.66
C VAL A 56 7.84 -17.28 -0.32
N SER A 57 7.60 -17.21 -1.62
CA SER A 57 8.65 -17.15 -2.64
C SER A 57 9.39 -15.80 -2.60
N SER A 58 10.64 -15.77 -3.07
CA SER A 58 11.42 -14.53 -3.16
C SER A 58 10.75 -13.48 -4.05
N GLU A 59 10.17 -13.91 -5.15
CA GLU A 59 9.43 -13.03 -6.07
C GLU A 59 8.20 -12.39 -5.39
N VAL A 60 7.44 -13.16 -4.62
CA VAL A 60 6.30 -12.63 -3.86
C VAL A 60 6.79 -11.69 -2.76
N ALA A 61 7.86 -12.04 -2.05
CA ALA A 61 8.43 -11.19 -1.01
C ALA A 61 8.90 -9.84 -1.57
N SER A 62 9.54 -9.82 -2.75
CA SER A 62 9.98 -8.58 -3.41
C SER A 62 8.84 -7.69 -3.91
N CYS A 63 7.61 -8.18 -3.98
CA CYS A 63 6.42 -7.44 -4.40
C CYS A 63 5.54 -6.98 -3.25
N VAL A 64 5.66 -7.63 -2.09
CA VAL A 64 4.71 -7.46 -0.98
C VAL A 64 5.27 -6.62 0.16
N THR A 65 6.58 -6.54 0.32
CA THR A 65 7.18 -5.93 1.51
C THR A 65 6.82 -4.46 1.67
N LEU A 66 7.05 -3.63 0.65
CA LEU A 66 6.71 -2.20 0.70
C LEU A 66 5.22 -1.97 0.85
N LYS A 67 4.43 -2.56 -0.06
CA LYS A 67 2.98 -2.36 -0.11
C LYS A 67 2.28 -3.03 1.08
N GLY A 68 2.75 -4.21 1.49
CA GLY A 68 2.22 -4.93 2.64
C GLY A 68 2.44 -4.18 3.96
N ILE A 69 3.65 -3.67 4.21
CA ILE A 69 3.94 -2.83 5.39
C ILE A 69 3.09 -1.56 5.33
N THR A 70 2.91 -0.98 4.14
CA THR A 70 2.03 0.18 3.96
C THR A 70 0.59 -0.18 4.34
N ALA A 71 0.04 -1.27 3.83
CA ALA A 71 -1.31 -1.72 4.20
C ALA A 71 -1.42 -2.02 5.71
N GLU A 72 -0.40 -2.65 6.30
CA GLU A 72 -0.37 -2.98 7.72
C GLU A 72 -0.49 -1.72 8.58
N TYR A 73 0.37 -0.72 8.36
CA TYR A 73 0.29 0.46 9.22
C TYR A 73 -0.97 1.29 8.95
N LEU A 74 -1.47 1.34 7.73
CA LEU A 74 -2.73 2.02 7.42
C LEU A 74 -3.90 1.38 8.18
N LEU A 75 -4.03 0.06 8.12
CA LEU A 75 -5.16 -0.68 8.69
C LEU A 75 -5.10 -0.88 10.21
N HIS A 76 -3.89 -0.86 10.80
CA HIS A 76 -3.73 -1.26 12.21
C HIS A 76 -3.12 -0.19 13.11
N ARG A 77 -2.45 0.83 12.54
CA ARG A 77 -1.71 1.82 13.34
C ARG A 77 -2.06 3.28 13.03
N ALA A 78 -2.24 3.65 11.76
CA ALA A 78 -2.73 4.98 11.40
C ALA A 78 -4.20 5.12 11.78
N TYR A 79 -4.98 4.11 11.48
CA TYR A 79 -6.34 3.92 11.96
C TYR A 79 -6.50 2.44 12.36
N THR A 80 -6.96 2.18 13.58
CA THR A 80 -7.22 0.80 14.01
C THR A 80 -8.57 0.35 13.47
N LEU A 81 -8.54 -0.26 12.28
CA LEU A 81 -9.74 -0.71 11.58
C LEU A 81 -10.44 -1.84 12.34
N LYS A 82 -11.76 -1.75 12.42
CA LYS A 82 -12.60 -2.70 13.15
C LYS A 82 -13.67 -3.29 12.23
N LYS A 83 -14.22 -4.42 12.68
CA LYS A 83 -15.40 -5.02 12.04
C LYS A 83 -16.55 -4.02 12.06
N GLY A 84 -17.18 -3.82 10.89
CA GLY A 84 -18.30 -2.91 10.70
C GLY A 84 -17.91 -1.47 10.37
N ASP A 85 -16.62 -1.10 10.43
CA ASP A 85 -16.17 0.21 9.94
C ASP A 85 -16.39 0.32 8.42
N LYS A 86 -16.75 1.50 7.96
CA LYS A 86 -16.93 1.84 6.54
C LYS A 86 -15.71 2.58 6.03
N VAL A 87 -15.07 1.99 5.04
CA VAL A 87 -13.81 2.47 4.46
C VAL A 87 -14.04 2.99 3.05
N LEU A 88 -13.58 4.20 2.77
CA LEU A 88 -13.38 4.65 1.40
C LEU A 88 -11.90 4.53 1.05
N TYR A 89 -11.60 3.80 -0.02
CA TYR A 89 -10.24 3.63 -0.53
C TYR A 89 -10.12 4.09 -1.98
N HIS A 90 -9.29 5.09 -2.23
CA HIS A 90 -9.05 5.59 -3.59
C HIS A 90 -8.00 4.75 -4.33
N ALA A 91 -8.22 4.54 -5.65
CA ALA A 91 -7.40 3.70 -6.52
C ALA A 91 -7.39 2.20 -6.14
N ALA A 92 -8.57 1.64 -5.86
CA ALA A 92 -8.78 0.29 -5.34
C ALA A 92 -8.24 -0.85 -6.25
N ALA A 93 -8.08 -0.62 -7.54
CA ALA A 93 -7.47 -1.57 -8.48
C ALA A 93 -5.92 -1.46 -8.53
N GLY A 94 -5.32 -0.50 -7.81
CA GLY A 94 -3.88 -0.31 -7.79
C GLY A 94 -3.14 -1.36 -6.96
N GLY A 95 -1.80 -1.38 -7.05
CA GLY A 95 -0.99 -2.41 -6.39
C GLY A 95 -1.14 -2.46 -4.86
N LEU A 96 -1.37 -1.32 -4.18
CA LEU A 96 -1.68 -1.32 -2.75
C LEU A 96 -3.14 -1.75 -2.49
N GLY A 97 -4.09 -1.36 -3.36
CA GLY A 97 -5.49 -1.74 -3.26
C GLY A 97 -5.69 -3.26 -3.30
N GLN A 98 -4.86 -3.98 -4.07
CA GLN A 98 -4.88 -5.44 -4.15
C GLN A 98 -4.46 -6.13 -2.83
N ILE A 99 -3.85 -5.41 -1.91
CA ILE A 99 -3.49 -5.88 -0.57
C ILE A 99 -4.45 -5.31 0.47
N LEU A 100 -4.65 -4.00 0.46
CA LEU A 100 -5.41 -3.29 1.47
C LEU A 100 -6.90 -3.66 1.46
N CYS A 101 -7.55 -3.67 0.27
CA CYS A 101 -8.98 -3.93 0.19
C CYS A 101 -9.36 -5.34 0.69
N PRO A 102 -8.73 -6.44 0.23
CA PRO A 102 -9.06 -7.76 0.73
C PRO A 102 -8.68 -7.94 2.20
N TRP A 103 -7.61 -7.30 2.68
CA TRP A 103 -7.23 -7.36 4.09
C TRP A 103 -8.23 -6.60 4.98
N ALA A 104 -8.70 -5.41 4.56
CA ALA A 104 -9.75 -4.67 5.24
C ALA A 104 -11.08 -5.47 5.29
N ASN A 105 -11.45 -6.11 4.16
CA ASN A 105 -12.59 -7.02 4.12
C ASN A 105 -12.41 -8.21 5.09
N ALA A 106 -11.23 -8.82 5.15
CA ALA A 106 -10.93 -9.91 6.08
C ALA A 106 -10.96 -9.46 7.57
N ILE A 107 -10.80 -8.19 7.87
CA ILE A 107 -11.04 -7.61 9.21
C ILE A 107 -12.55 -7.49 9.49
N GLY A 108 -13.37 -7.44 8.44
CA GLY A 108 -14.81 -7.30 8.51
C GLY A 108 -15.30 -5.86 8.32
N ALA A 109 -14.49 -5.00 7.72
CA ALA A 109 -14.89 -3.66 7.32
C ALA A 109 -15.67 -3.69 6.00
N GLU A 110 -16.58 -2.74 5.81
CA GLU A 110 -17.25 -2.50 4.53
C GLU A 110 -16.37 -1.60 3.66
N VAL A 111 -15.87 -2.14 2.55
CA VAL A 111 -14.90 -1.45 1.68
C VAL A 111 -15.59 -0.88 0.45
N ILE A 112 -15.50 0.44 0.29
CA ILE A 112 -15.92 1.17 -0.90
C ILE A 112 -14.64 1.60 -1.63
N GLY A 113 -14.46 1.12 -2.86
CA GLY A 113 -13.29 1.41 -3.68
C GLY A 113 -13.62 2.38 -4.80
N THR A 114 -12.74 3.34 -5.08
CA THR A 114 -12.85 4.14 -6.31
C THR A 114 -11.84 3.72 -7.36
N VAL A 115 -12.26 3.78 -8.62
CA VAL A 115 -11.44 3.42 -9.79
C VAL A 115 -11.65 4.41 -10.93
N GLY A 116 -10.74 4.42 -11.90
CA GLY A 116 -10.77 5.36 -13.03
C GLY A 116 -11.06 4.71 -14.39
N SER A 117 -11.55 3.47 -14.43
CA SER A 117 -12.03 2.84 -15.67
C SER A 117 -12.87 1.62 -15.38
N LYS A 118 -13.64 1.18 -16.36
CA LYS A 118 -14.53 0.00 -16.26
C LYS A 118 -13.74 -1.30 -16.05
N GLU A 119 -12.60 -1.46 -16.70
CA GLU A 119 -11.75 -2.64 -16.53
C GLU A 119 -11.24 -2.74 -15.07
N LYS A 120 -10.99 -1.60 -14.42
CA LYS A 120 -10.55 -1.54 -13.03
C LYS A 120 -11.65 -1.82 -12.03
N GLU A 121 -12.92 -1.69 -12.41
CA GLU A 121 -14.04 -2.06 -11.53
C GLU A 121 -14.01 -3.55 -11.20
N GLU A 122 -13.79 -4.41 -12.20
CA GLU A 122 -13.73 -5.86 -11.99
C GLU A 122 -12.53 -6.26 -11.12
N ILE A 123 -11.38 -5.58 -11.29
CA ILE A 123 -10.21 -5.79 -10.43
C ILE A 123 -10.52 -5.41 -8.98
N ALA A 124 -11.15 -4.25 -8.75
CA ALA A 124 -11.49 -3.81 -7.40
C ALA A 124 -12.52 -4.71 -6.72
N LYS A 125 -13.53 -5.21 -7.48
CA LYS A 125 -14.49 -6.21 -6.98
C LYS A 125 -13.78 -7.51 -6.59
N LYS A 126 -12.91 -8.04 -7.47
CA LYS A 126 -12.10 -9.23 -7.21
C LYS A 126 -11.23 -9.05 -5.97
N ASN A 127 -10.75 -7.83 -5.72
CA ASN A 127 -9.96 -7.46 -4.54
C ASN A 127 -10.81 -7.29 -3.27
N GLY A 128 -12.09 -7.63 -3.28
CA GLY A 128 -12.93 -7.64 -2.08
C GLY A 128 -13.52 -6.28 -1.70
N CYS A 129 -13.58 -5.31 -2.62
CA CYS A 129 -14.42 -4.14 -2.43
C CYS A 129 -15.89 -4.55 -2.48
N HIS A 130 -16.67 -4.14 -1.49
CA HIS A 130 -18.12 -4.39 -1.44
C HIS A 130 -18.85 -3.52 -2.46
N HIS A 131 -18.37 -2.29 -2.63
CA HIS A 131 -18.87 -1.33 -3.60
C HIS A 131 -17.70 -0.74 -4.39
N VAL A 132 -17.91 -0.52 -5.69
CA VAL A 132 -16.91 0.07 -6.58
C VAL A 132 -17.53 1.24 -7.32
N ILE A 133 -16.86 2.39 -7.26
CA ILE A 133 -17.29 3.63 -7.89
C ILE A 133 -16.30 4.03 -8.97
N ASN A 134 -16.76 4.14 -10.21
CA ASN A 134 -15.98 4.69 -11.30
C ASN A 134 -16.15 6.22 -11.33
N TYR A 135 -15.12 6.94 -10.84
CA TYR A 135 -15.17 8.40 -10.72
C TYR A 135 -15.07 9.14 -12.08
N THR A 136 -14.82 8.43 -13.18
CA THR A 136 -14.87 9.04 -14.52
C THR A 136 -16.30 9.14 -15.08
N GLU A 137 -17.21 8.34 -14.53
CA GLU A 137 -18.61 8.29 -14.94
C GLU A 137 -19.55 8.93 -13.92
N LYS A 138 -19.16 8.96 -12.64
CA LYS A 138 -20.01 9.34 -11.52
C LYS A 138 -19.28 10.23 -10.51
N ASN A 139 -20.04 11.08 -9.85
CA ASN A 139 -19.53 11.81 -8.68
C ASN A 139 -19.39 10.84 -7.50
N PHE A 140 -18.17 10.61 -7.05
CA PHE A 140 -17.91 9.63 -6.01
C PHE A 140 -18.50 10.03 -4.65
N VAL A 141 -18.68 11.31 -4.35
CA VAL A 141 -19.29 11.78 -3.09
C VAL A 141 -20.76 11.37 -3.07
N GLU A 142 -21.52 11.67 -4.13
CA GLU A 142 -22.92 11.32 -4.25
C GLU A 142 -23.13 9.79 -4.20
N GLU A 143 -22.28 9.02 -4.89
CA GLU A 143 -22.36 7.56 -4.87
C GLU A 143 -22.03 6.98 -3.48
N VAL A 144 -21.03 7.53 -2.77
CA VAL A 144 -20.74 7.13 -1.39
C VAL A 144 -21.94 7.45 -0.48
N GLU A 145 -22.53 8.63 -0.60
CA GLU A 145 -23.73 8.99 0.18
C GLU A 145 -24.95 8.10 -0.13
N ASN A 146 -25.13 7.69 -1.39
CA ASN A 146 -26.17 6.72 -1.77
C ASN A 146 -25.95 5.34 -1.14
N ILE A 147 -24.69 4.90 -0.96
CA ILE A 147 -24.34 3.60 -0.41
C ILE A 147 -24.46 3.58 1.13
N VAL A 148 -23.85 4.56 1.80
CA VAL A 148 -23.68 4.52 3.27
C VAL A 148 -24.40 5.64 4.02
N GLY A 149 -25.11 6.49 3.30
CA GLY A 149 -25.73 7.70 3.85
C GLY A 149 -24.76 8.87 4.00
N LYS A 150 -25.32 10.04 4.22
CA LYS A 150 -24.55 11.28 4.40
C LYS A 150 -23.61 11.17 5.60
N ASN A 151 -22.35 11.57 5.40
CA ASN A 151 -21.32 11.47 6.44
C ASN A 151 -21.18 10.05 7.00
N GLY A 152 -21.19 9.03 6.15
CA GLY A 152 -21.24 7.63 6.58
C GLY A 152 -19.89 6.93 6.69
N ILE A 153 -18.77 7.54 6.26
CA ILE A 153 -17.43 6.92 6.20
C ILE A 153 -16.66 7.12 7.51
N ASP A 154 -16.14 6.03 8.06
CA ASP A 154 -15.29 6.02 9.27
C ASP A 154 -13.89 6.50 8.96
N VAL A 155 -13.29 6.00 7.89
CA VAL A 155 -11.93 6.31 7.47
C VAL A 155 -11.81 6.38 5.95
N VAL A 156 -11.12 7.40 5.47
CA VAL A 156 -10.70 7.49 4.06
C VAL A 156 -9.20 7.25 3.98
N TYR A 157 -8.80 6.30 3.15
CA TYR A 157 -7.41 6.10 2.76
C TYR A 157 -7.19 6.68 1.36
N ASP A 158 -6.48 7.79 1.29
CA ASP A 158 -6.29 8.56 0.07
C ASP A 158 -4.82 8.57 -0.38
N GLY A 159 -4.54 7.86 -1.47
CA GLY A 159 -3.26 7.87 -2.17
C GLY A 159 -3.24 8.78 -3.39
N VAL A 160 -4.36 9.43 -3.72
CA VAL A 160 -4.55 10.25 -4.92
C VAL A 160 -4.20 11.71 -4.65
N GLY A 161 -4.71 12.30 -3.57
CA GLY A 161 -4.35 13.64 -3.11
C GLY A 161 -5.25 14.75 -3.66
N ALA A 162 -4.68 15.74 -4.34
CA ALA A 162 -5.35 17.01 -4.69
C ALA A 162 -6.76 16.84 -5.28
N LYS A 163 -6.96 15.86 -6.19
CA LYS A 163 -8.25 15.67 -6.87
C LYS A 163 -9.34 15.04 -6.01
N THR A 164 -8.97 14.33 -4.95
CA THR A 164 -9.92 13.55 -4.13
C THR A 164 -10.13 14.15 -2.74
N PHE A 165 -9.23 15.02 -2.29
CA PHE A 165 -9.19 15.51 -0.92
C PHE A 165 -10.50 16.12 -0.42
N GLU A 166 -11.08 17.08 -1.16
CA GLU A 166 -12.30 17.79 -0.75
C GLU A 166 -13.48 16.83 -0.57
N GLY A 167 -13.71 15.96 -1.55
CA GLY A 167 -14.77 14.95 -1.47
C GLY A 167 -14.49 13.90 -0.39
N SER A 168 -13.23 13.56 -0.15
CA SER A 168 -12.84 12.65 0.93
C SER A 168 -13.20 13.22 2.30
N ILE A 169 -12.98 14.52 2.52
CA ILE A 169 -13.40 15.22 3.74
C ILE A 169 -14.94 15.26 3.87
N GLU A 170 -15.63 15.46 2.74
CA GLU A 170 -17.10 15.58 2.73
C GLU A 170 -17.82 14.31 3.17
N VAL A 171 -17.35 13.13 2.75
CA VAL A 171 -18.02 11.86 3.06
C VAL A 171 -17.72 11.33 4.47
N LEU A 172 -16.70 11.87 5.15
CA LEU A 172 -16.33 11.45 6.50
C LEU A 172 -17.40 11.78 7.54
N LYS A 173 -17.65 10.87 8.46
CA LYS A 173 -18.51 11.08 9.61
C LYS A 173 -17.88 12.05 10.63
N ILE A 174 -18.67 12.48 11.61
CA ILE A 174 -18.17 13.21 12.78
C ILE A 174 -17.09 12.36 13.45
N ARG A 175 -15.92 12.97 13.73
CA ARG A 175 -14.70 12.31 14.26
C ARG A 175 -14.15 11.21 13.33
N GLY A 176 -14.46 11.25 12.03
CA GLY A 176 -13.85 10.38 11.03
C GLY A 176 -12.38 10.69 10.81
N MET A 177 -11.66 9.76 10.20
CA MET A 177 -10.21 9.85 9.96
C MET A 177 -9.92 10.02 8.48
N MET A 178 -9.21 11.09 8.13
CA MET A 178 -8.58 11.28 6.82
C MET A 178 -7.13 10.84 6.87
N VAL A 179 -6.78 9.80 6.13
CA VAL A 179 -5.42 9.27 5.99
C VAL A 179 -4.91 9.55 4.57
N ALA A 180 -4.22 10.68 4.39
CA ALA A 180 -3.67 11.10 3.11
C ALA A 180 -2.25 10.56 2.95
N PHE A 181 -2.08 9.36 2.40
CA PHE A 181 -0.76 8.70 2.32
C PHE A 181 -0.06 8.85 0.97
N GLY A 182 -0.72 9.42 -0.04
CA GLY A 182 -0.16 9.60 -1.39
C GLY A 182 -0.56 10.94 -2.02
N ASN A 183 -0.05 11.18 -3.23
CA ASN A 183 -0.21 12.41 -3.99
C ASN A 183 -0.15 12.19 -5.50
N ALA A 184 -0.73 11.09 -5.98
CA ALA A 184 -0.69 10.69 -7.40
C ALA A 184 -1.31 11.73 -8.35
N SER A 185 -2.22 12.58 -7.88
CA SER A 185 -2.81 13.69 -8.65
C SER A 185 -2.25 15.08 -8.29
N GLY A 186 -1.24 15.13 -7.44
CA GLY A 186 -0.66 16.34 -6.88
C GLY A 186 -0.82 16.41 -5.36
N TYR A 187 -0.05 17.30 -4.75
CA TYR A 187 -0.11 17.54 -3.31
C TYR A 187 -1.40 18.27 -2.91
N VAL A 188 -1.82 18.06 -1.68
CA VAL A 188 -2.78 18.93 -1.00
C VAL A 188 -1.96 20.07 -0.40
N ASP A 189 -2.00 21.23 -1.04
CA ASP A 189 -1.11 22.35 -0.68
C ASP A 189 -1.51 23.01 0.64
N THR A 190 -2.81 23.10 0.93
CA THR A 190 -3.30 23.80 2.13
C THR A 190 -4.46 23.03 2.74
N ILE A 191 -4.42 22.89 4.06
CA ILE A 191 -5.53 22.39 4.86
C ILE A 191 -6.05 23.54 5.72
N ASP A 192 -7.24 24.04 5.37
CA ASP A 192 -7.96 25.00 6.20
C ASP A 192 -8.61 24.26 7.37
N VAL A 193 -8.09 24.45 8.55
CA VAL A 193 -8.57 23.77 9.77
C VAL A 193 -10.04 24.09 10.04
N LYS A 194 -10.47 25.33 9.80
CA LYS A 194 -11.87 25.74 10.02
C LYS A 194 -12.81 25.05 9.05
N LYS A 195 -12.44 25.01 7.76
CA LYS A 195 -13.25 24.42 6.69
C LYS A 195 -13.24 22.90 6.74
N HIS A 196 -12.04 22.29 6.79
CA HIS A 196 -11.88 20.87 6.54
C HIS A 196 -11.99 20.00 7.81
N ILE A 197 -11.61 20.53 8.96
CA ILE A 197 -11.49 19.74 10.19
C ILE A 197 -12.55 20.08 11.22
N ASN A 198 -12.74 21.39 11.50
CA ASN A 198 -13.53 21.85 12.63
C ASN A 198 -15.02 21.43 12.57
N ALA A 199 -15.63 21.48 11.38
CA ALA A 199 -17.06 21.23 11.21
C ALA A 199 -17.50 19.82 11.72
N LYS A 200 -16.61 18.83 11.63
CA LYS A 200 -16.87 17.44 12.03
C LYS A 200 -15.90 16.93 13.10
N GLY A 201 -14.96 17.76 13.58
CA GLY A 201 -13.90 17.33 14.49
C GLY A 201 -13.08 16.18 13.94
N LEU A 202 -12.69 16.26 12.66
CA LEU A 202 -11.99 15.18 11.96
C LEU A 202 -10.56 14.99 12.49
N PHE A 203 -10.09 13.77 12.38
CA PHE A 203 -8.66 13.46 12.49
C PHE A 203 -8.03 13.49 11.09
N PHE A 204 -6.82 14.03 11.00
CA PHE A 204 -6.04 14.06 9.77
C PHE A 204 -4.63 13.58 10.02
N THR A 205 -4.11 12.72 9.15
CA THR A 205 -2.71 12.29 9.17
C THR A 205 -2.15 12.14 7.76
N ARG A 206 -0.84 12.45 7.62
CA ARG A 206 -0.05 12.23 6.39
C ARG A 206 1.10 11.27 6.72
N PRO A 207 0.81 9.95 6.79
CA PRO A 207 1.81 8.97 7.16
C PRO A 207 2.72 8.61 5.97
N SER A 208 3.90 8.06 6.30
CA SER A 208 4.77 7.34 5.37
C SER A 208 5.33 6.09 6.06
N ILE A 209 5.80 5.14 5.29
CA ILE A 209 6.42 3.91 5.82
C ILE A 209 7.56 4.24 6.78
N ALA A 210 8.36 5.29 6.48
CA ALA A 210 9.47 5.72 7.33
C ALA A 210 9.04 6.11 8.75
N HIS A 211 7.83 6.64 8.92
CA HIS A 211 7.30 7.00 10.25
C HIS A 211 6.89 5.77 11.08
N TYR A 212 6.59 4.66 10.43
CA TYR A 212 6.06 3.44 11.05
C TYR A 212 7.09 2.31 11.13
N THR A 213 8.32 2.54 10.65
CA THR A 213 9.44 1.59 10.69
C THR A 213 10.72 2.22 11.23
N VAL A 214 10.58 3.22 12.10
CA VAL A 214 11.72 3.94 12.70
C VAL A 214 12.57 2.99 13.54
N LYS A 215 11.91 2.19 14.39
CA LYS A 215 12.57 1.20 15.22
C LYS A 215 12.58 -0.16 14.53
N ARG A 216 13.70 -0.86 14.63
CA ARG A 216 13.85 -2.23 14.11
C ARG A 216 12.69 -3.14 14.50
N LYS A 217 12.27 -3.11 15.76
CA LYS A 217 11.14 -3.88 16.26
C LYS A 217 9.83 -3.60 15.50
N GLU A 218 9.57 -2.32 15.16
CA GLU A 218 8.37 -1.94 14.39
C GLU A 218 8.39 -2.52 12.98
N LEU A 219 9.56 -2.52 12.32
CA LEU A 219 9.74 -3.12 11.00
C LEU A 219 9.49 -4.63 11.05
N GLU A 220 10.08 -5.32 12.02
CA GLU A 220 9.93 -6.78 12.19
C GLU A 220 8.48 -7.18 12.49
N GLU A 221 7.82 -6.49 13.43
CA GLU A 221 6.42 -6.75 13.78
C GLU A 221 5.49 -6.51 12.59
N SER A 222 5.73 -5.43 11.83
CA SER A 222 4.95 -5.12 10.63
C SER A 222 5.14 -6.18 9.55
N ALA A 223 6.38 -6.52 9.22
CA ALA A 223 6.69 -7.55 8.23
C ALA A 223 6.10 -8.92 8.63
N LYS A 224 6.22 -9.30 9.90
CA LYS A 224 5.61 -10.53 10.43
C LYS A 224 4.10 -10.56 10.25
N LYS A 225 3.40 -9.44 10.52
CA LYS A 225 1.95 -9.34 10.30
C LYS A 225 1.59 -9.46 8.82
N VAL A 226 2.37 -8.83 7.93
CA VAL A 226 2.19 -8.91 6.48
C VAL A 226 2.31 -10.35 6.00
N PHE A 227 3.40 -11.02 6.33
CA PHE A 227 3.62 -12.41 5.89
C PHE A 227 2.59 -13.37 6.50
N ASN A 228 2.22 -13.19 7.75
CA ASN A 228 1.16 -13.99 8.38
C ASN A 228 -0.20 -13.77 7.68
N ALA A 229 -0.54 -12.54 7.31
CA ALA A 229 -1.78 -12.24 6.59
C ALA A 229 -1.78 -12.86 5.18
N LEU A 230 -0.64 -12.80 4.48
CA LEU A 230 -0.45 -13.44 3.18
C LEU A 230 -0.61 -14.96 3.27
N LEU A 231 0.10 -15.62 4.19
CA LEU A 231 0.05 -17.07 4.41
C LEU A 231 -1.34 -17.54 4.87
N ALA A 232 -2.05 -16.72 5.63
CA ALA A 232 -3.44 -16.98 6.03
C ALA A 232 -4.47 -16.70 4.91
N GLY A 233 -4.03 -16.30 3.71
CA GLY A 233 -4.88 -16.04 2.55
C GLY A 233 -5.78 -14.82 2.66
N LYS A 234 -5.47 -13.85 3.56
CA LYS A 234 -6.24 -12.61 3.68
C LYS A 234 -6.13 -11.71 2.45
N PHE A 235 -5.07 -11.86 1.69
CA PHE A 235 -4.85 -11.30 0.36
C PHE A 235 -3.89 -12.21 -0.43
N LYS A 236 -3.79 -11.97 -1.73
CA LYS A 236 -2.88 -12.71 -2.62
C LYS A 236 -2.05 -11.73 -3.44
N ILE A 237 -0.87 -12.17 -3.85
CA ILE A 237 -0.01 -11.45 -4.78
C ILE A 237 0.06 -12.26 -6.07
N GLU A 238 -0.51 -11.73 -7.14
CA GLU A 238 -0.45 -12.30 -8.47
C GLU A 238 0.53 -11.45 -9.30
N ILE A 239 1.73 -11.97 -9.56
CA ILE A 239 2.76 -11.29 -10.35
C ILE A 239 2.28 -11.25 -11.81
N SER A 240 2.06 -10.04 -12.32
CA SER A 240 1.53 -9.84 -13.67
C SER A 240 2.59 -10.05 -14.76
N LYS A 241 3.85 -9.74 -14.45
CA LYS A 241 4.94 -9.84 -15.42
C LYS A 241 6.30 -9.94 -14.76
N LYS A 242 7.22 -10.65 -15.42
CA LYS A 242 8.64 -10.76 -15.06
C LYS A 242 9.48 -10.13 -16.16
N TYR A 243 10.54 -9.45 -15.79
CA TYR A 243 11.51 -8.82 -16.67
C TYR A 243 12.92 -9.24 -16.24
N ASN A 244 13.85 -9.29 -17.19
CA ASN A 244 15.26 -9.37 -16.85
C ASN A 244 15.76 -7.99 -16.40
N LEU A 245 16.89 -7.94 -15.68
CA LEU A 245 17.46 -6.68 -15.21
C LEU A 245 17.78 -5.69 -16.35
N GLU A 246 18.26 -6.18 -17.48
CA GLU A 246 18.51 -5.39 -18.69
C GLU A 246 17.25 -4.77 -19.29
N ASP A 247 16.08 -5.35 -19.04
CA ASP A 247 14.77 -4.85 -19.48
C ASP A 247 14.12 -3.86 -18.50
N ALA A 248 14.84 -3.36 -17.49
CA ALA A 248 14.30 -2.45 -16.48
C ALA A 248 13.62 -1.22 -17.09
N ARG A 249 14.17 -0.66 -18.19
CA ARG A 249 13.55 0.44 -18.93
C ARG A 249 12.16 0.06 -19.44
N LYS A 250 12.03 -1.12 -20.02
CA LYS A 250 10.76 -1.63 -20.55
C LYS A 250 9.74 -1.86 -19.40
N ALA A 251 10.20 -2.32 -18.24
CA ALA A 251 9.35 -2.47 -17.06
C ALA A 251 8.75 -1.12 -16.62
N HIS A 252 9.55 -0.03 -16.64
CA HIS A 252 9.07 1.33 -16.36
C HIS A 252 8.08 1.82 -17.43
N GLU A 253 8.39 1.64 -18.71
CA GLU A 253 7.50 2.03 -19.82
C GLU A 253 6.13 1.30 -19.73
N ASP A 254 6.12 0.02 -19.37
CA ASP A 254 4.89 -0.75 -19.20
C ASP A 254 4.12 -0.31 -17.94
N LEU A 255 4.83 0.05 -16.86
CA LEU A 255 4.22 0.57 -15.62
C LEU A 255 3.58 1.96 -15.85
N GLU A 256 4.32 2.89 -16.45
CA GLU A 256 3.86 4.25 -16.76
C GLU A 256 2.72 4.23 -17.79
N GLY A 257 2.83 3.33 -18.78
CA GLY A 257 1.80 3.06 -19.78
C GLY A 257 0.57 2.34 -19.23
N ARG A 258 0.53 2.01 -17.92
CA ARG A 258 -0.58 1.32 -17.24
C ARG A 258 -0.95 -0.04 -17.84
N LYS A 259 0.02 -0.74 -18.45
CA LYS A 259 -0.17 -2.05 -19.09
C LYS A 259 -0.13 -3.22 -18.09
N LEU A 260 0.29 -2.96 -16.85
CA LEU A 260 0.39 -3.98 -15.81
C LEU A 260 -0.92 -4.08 -15.01
N THR A 261 -1.40 -5.30 -14.81
CA THR A 261 -2.61 -5.62 -14.03
C THR A 261 -2.31 -5.95 -12.56
N GLY A 262 -1.03 -6.07 -12.21
CA GLY A 262 -0.53 -6.40 -10.88
C GLY A 262 0.94 -6.01 -10.74
N PRO A 263 1.61 -6.41 -9.66
CA PRO A 263 3.03 -6.18 -9.49
C PRO A 263 3.85 -6.88 -10.58
N ALA A 264 4.97 -6.28 -10.93
CA ALA A 264 5.97 -6.88 -11.81
C ALA A 264 7.28 -7.08 -11.04
N VAL A 265 8.04 -8.08 -11.43
CA VAL A 265 9.34 -8.42 -10.83
C VAL A 265 10.43 -8.24 -11.87
N ILE A 266 11.54 -7.65 -11.46
CA ILE A 266 12.79 -7.64 -12.23
C ILE A 266 13.69 -8.71 -11.63
N LEU A 267 14.16 -9.61 -12.47
CA LEU A 267 15.06 -10.70 -12.12
C LEU A 267 16.46 -10.38 -12.64
N PRO A 268 17.50 -10.45 -11.80
CA PRO A 268 18.87 -10.26 -12.24
C PRO A 268 19.39 -11.38 -13.09
#